data_eae5b6acea0a392e39ffde9bd52b1aaa
#
_entry.id   eae5b6acea0a392e39ffde9bd52b1aaa
#
_cell.length_a   1.000
_cell.length_b   1.000
_cell.length_c   1.000
_cell.angle_alpha   90.00
_cell.angle_beta   90.00
_cell.angle_gamma   90.00
#
_symmetry.space_group_name_H-M   'P 1'
#
loop_
_entity.id
_entity.type
_entity.pdbx_description
1 polymer ?
#
loop_
_entity_poly.entity_id
_entity_poly.type
_entity_poly.pdbx_seq_one_letter_code
_entity_poly.pdbx_strand_id
1 'polypeptide(L)'
;MSILEVEGLCKTYPAFRLRDVSFAVEPGAIMGFIGRNGAGKSTTIKAMLNLVHPDSGRVTMFGQDFYANEPACKQQLGVVLGGVDFYPNKKLRSITNVTRTFYDRWDEKTRTNTGTTCSCSRSTRRRRFRSSRPACA
;
A
#
# COMPACT_ATOMS: atom_id res chain seq x y z
N MET A 1 -21.26 -6.35 2.81
CA MET A 1 -20.92 -5.41 1.72
C MET A 1 -19.41 -5.24 1.77
N SER A 2 -18.71 -5.67 0.74
CA SER A 2 -17.25 -5.68 0.69
C SER A 2 -16.66 -4.26 0.70
N ILE A 3 -15.54 -4.09 1.40
CA ILE A 3 -14.81 -2.81 1.41
C ILE A 3 -13.90 -2.69 0.18
N LEU A 4 -13.47 -3.82 -0.35
CA LEU A 4 -12.70 -3.97 -1.58
C LEU A 4 -13.26 -5.14 -2.37
N GLU A 5 -13.47 -4.93 -3.65
CA GLU A 5 -13.90 -5.96 -4.59
C GLU A 5 -13.10 -5.82 -5.89
N VAL A 6 -12.54 -6.92 -6.34
CA VAL A 6 -11.74 -7.00 -7.56
C VAL A 6 -12.38 -8.06 -8.44
N GLU A 7 -12.69 -7.72 -9.67
CA GLU A 7 -13.36 -8.59 -10.64
C GLU A 7 -12.59 -8.65 -11.94
N GLY A 8 -12.21 -9.85 -12.37
CA GLY A 8 -11.64 -10.11 -13.67
C GLY A 8 -10.35 -9.35 -13.99
N LEU A 9 -9.53 -9.02 -12.99
CA LEU A 9 -8.36 -8.19 -13.17
C LEU A 9 -7.30 -8.90 -14.01
N CYS A 10 -6.95 -8.32 -15.16
CA CYS A 10 -5.95 -8.84 -16.08
C CYS A 10 -4.83 -7.84 -16.33
N LYS A 11 -3.60 -8.35 -16.49
CA LYS A 11 -2.45 -7.57 -16.94
C LYS A 11 -1.46 -8.44 -17.69
N THR A 12 -1.09 -8.03 -18.88
CA THR A 12 -0.15 -8.74 -19.74
C THR A 12 1.18 -7.99 -19.82
N TYR A 13 2.26 -8.72 -19.65
CA TYR A 13 3.64 -8.30 -19.91
C TYR A 13 4.29 -9.30 -20.88
N PRO A 14 5.39 -8.97 -21.56
CA PRO A 14 6.04 -9.91 -22.47
C PRO A 14 6.40 -11.27 -21.86
N ALA A 15 6.84 -11.27 -20.60
CA ALA A 15 7.28 -12.48 -19.88
C ALA A 15 6.29 -12.99 -18.82
N PHE A 16 5.15 -12.31 -18.60
CA PHE A 16 4.23 -12.64 -17.52
C PHE A 16 2.81 -12.17 -17.83
N ARG A 17 1.81 -12.96 -17.42
CA ARG A 17 0.41 -12.58 -17.57
C ARG A 17 -0.35 -12.83 -16.25
N LEU A 18 -0.95 -11.78 -15.71
CA LEU A 18 -1.99 -11.86 -14.70
C LEU A 18 -3.33 -12.12 -15.40
N ARG A 19 -4.06 -13.16 -14.98
CA ARG A 19 -5.31 -13.56 -15.63
C ARG A 19 -6.44 -13.66 -14.63
N ASP A 20 -7.52 -12.95 -14.90
CA ASP A 20 -8.82 -13.12 -14.27
C ASP A 20 -8.77 -13.21 -12.73
N VAL A 21 -8.08 -12.25 -12.11
CA VAL A 21 -7.97 -12.22 -10.66
C VAL A 21 -9.21 -11.57 -10.08
N SER A 22 -9.94 -12.34 -9.28
CA SER A 22 -11.17 -11.90 -8.63
C SER A 22 -11.16 -12.28 -7.15
N PHE A 23 -11.50 -11.34 -6.28
CA PHE A 23 -11.64 -11.55 -4.83
C PHE A 23 -12.36 -10.37 -4.20
N ALA A 24 -12.84 -10.57 -2.98
CA ALA A 24 -13.45 -9.53 -2.17
C ALA A 24 -12.88 -9.54 -0.74
N VAL A 25 -12.85 -8.37 -0.11
CA VAL A 25 -12.42 -8.19 1.28
C VAL A 25 -13.53 -7.50 2.05
N GLU A 26 -13.97 -8.13 3.13
CA GLU A 26 -14.98 -7.58 4.02
C GLU A 26 -14.36 -6.57 5.00
N PRO A 27 -15.14 -5.62 5.53
CA PRO A 27 -14.68 -4.70 6.56
C PRO A 27 -14.14 -5.44 7.78
N GLY A 28 -12.96 -5.04 8.28
CA GLY A 28 -12.30 -5.66 9.42
C GLY A 28 -11.57 -6.97 9.11
N ALA A 29 -11.68 -7.50 7.89
CA ALA A 29 -10.96 -8.70 7.48
C ALA A 29 -9.49 -8.40 7.14
N ILE A 30 -8.64 -9.40 7.34
CA ILE A 30 -7.24 -9.40 6.89
C ILE A 30 -7.11 -10.45 5.80
N MET A 31 -6.71 -10.03 4.60
CA MET A 31 -6.45 -10.93 3.48
C MET A 31 -4.96 -11.00 3.17
N GLY A 32 -4.44 -12.23 3.01
CA GLY A 32 -3.06 -12.48 2.62
C GLY A 32 -2.94 -13.01 1.20
N PHE A 33 -2.05 -12.43 0.40
CA PHE A 33 -1.65 -12.98 -0.89
C PHE A 33 -0.46 -13.92 -0.71
N ILE A 34 -0.68 -15.22 -0.89
CA ILE A 34 0.34 -16.25 -0.77
C ILE A 34 0.67 -16.81 -2.17
N GLY A 35 1.92 -17.10 -2.42
CA GLY A 35 2.36 -17.67 -3.69
C GLY A 35 3.85 -17.48 -3.95
N ARG A 36 4.37 -18.21 -4.93
CA ARG A 36 5.79 -18.16 -5.33
C ARG A 36 6.19 -16.77 -5.83
N ASN A 37 7.49 -16.49 -5.86
CA ASN A 37 8.00 -15.29 -6.50
C ASN A 37 7.66 -15.32 -7.99
N GLY A 38 7.22 -14.18 -8.54
CA GLY A 38 6.72 -14.11 -9.90
C GLY A 38 5.25 -14.48 -10.10
N ALA A 39 4.52 -14.96 -9.07
CA ALA A 39 3.11 -15.36 -9.19
C ALA A 39 2.12 -14.18 -9.40
N GLY A 40 2.60 -12.94 -9.48
CA GLY A 40 1.75 -11.78 -9.76
C GLY A 40 1.25 -11.01 -8.54
N LYS A 41 1.59 -11.41 -7.30
CA LYS A 41 1.11 -10.75 -6.08
C LYS A 41 1.29 -9.23 -6.09
N SER A 42 2.51 -8.77 -6.34
CA SER A 42 2.83 -7.34 -6.40
C SER A 42 2.19 -6.65 -7.60
N THR A 43 2.04 -7.36 -8.72
CA THR A 43 1.36 -6.84 -9.91
C THR A 43 -0.13 -6.62 -9.63
N THR A 44 -0.78 -7.58 -8.96
CA THR A 44 -2.18 -7.44 -8.54
C THR A 44 -2.38 -6.20 -7.67
N ILE A 45 -1.54 -6.04 -6.62
CA ILE A 45 -1.63 -4.89 -5.72
C ILE A 45 -1.39 -3.58 -6.49
N LYS A 46 -0.38 -3.53 -7.37
CA LYS A 46 -0.09 -2.34 -8.16
C LYS A 46 -1.22 -2.01 -9.15
N ALA A 47 -1.83 -3.01 -9.77
CA ALA A 47 -2.95 -2.83 -10.68
C ALA A 47 -4.20 -2.34 -9.92
N MET A 48 -4.53 -2.92 -8.76
CA MET A 48 -5.63 -2.43 -7.91
C MET A 48 -5.49 -0.94 -7.54
N LEU A 49 -4.25 -0.49 -7.31
CA LEU A 49 -3.95 0.89 -6.90
C LEU A 49 -3.74 1.85 -8.08
N ASN A 50 -3.95 1.39 -9.32
CA ASN A 50 -3.66 2.12 -10.55
C ASN A 50 -2.20 2.63 -10.66
N LEU A 51 -1.28 1.96 -9.97
CA LEU A 51 0.17 2.18 -10.15
C LEU A 51 0.68 1.50 -11.43
N VAL A 52 -0.07 0.54 -11.92
CA VAL A 52 0.06 -0.13 -13.21
C VAL A 52 -1.35 -0.23 -13.78
N HIS A 53 -1.57 0.34 -14.94
CA HIS A 53 -2.89 0.30 -15.59
C HIS A 53 -3.23 -1.14 -16.00
N PRO A 54 -4.34 -1.73 -15.54
CA PRO A 54 -4.78 -3.05 -15.96
C PRO A 54 -5.24 -3.06 -17.42
N ASP A 55 -5.20 -4.23 -18.05
CA ASP A 55 -5.70 -4.39 -19.42
C ASP A 55 -7.23 -4.59 -19.42
N SER A 56 -7.76 -5.21 -18.37
CA SER A 56 -9.19 -5.37 -18.11
C SER A 56 -9.46 -5.67 -16.64
N GLY A 57 -10.72 -5.64 -16.26
CA GLY A 57 -11.23 -5.88 -14.92
C GLY A 57 -11.74 -4.62 -14.24
N ARG A 58 -12.38 -4.82 -13.09
CA ARG A 58 -12.97 -3.75 -12.29
C ARG A 58 -12.43 -3.82 -10.86
N VAL A 59 -12.25 -2.67 -10.26
CA VAL A 59 -11.90 -2.54 -8.84
C VAL A 59 -12.90 -1.60 -8.18
N THR A 60 -13.63 -2.10 -7.20
CA THR A 60 -14.54 -1.32 -6.37
C THR A 60 -13.95 -1.18 -4.99
N MET A 61 -13.79 0.05 -4.49
CA MET A 61 -13.33 0.35 -3.14
C MET A 61 -14.30 1.28 -2.44
N PHE A 62 -14.63 0.97 -1.20
CA PHE A 62 -15.59 1.75 -0.40
C PHE A 62 -16.94 1.95 -1.10
N GLY A 63 -17.38 0.96 -1.91
CA GLY A 63 -18.62 1.02 -2.67
C GLY A 63 -18.57 1.89 -3.94
N GLN A 64 -17.40 2.37 -4.34
CA GLN A 64 -17.21 3.21 -5.52
C GLN A 64 -16.25 2.54 -6.52
N ASP A 65 -16.47 2.79 -7.81
CA ASP A 65 -15.51 2.41 -8.84
C ASP A 65 -14.19 3.17 -8.59
N PHE A 66 -13.13 2.40 -8.37
CA PHE A 66 -11.84 2.96 -7.98
C PHE A 66 -11.21 3.82 -9.09
N TYR A 67 -11.29 3.36 -10.33
CA TYR A 67 -10.64 4.08 -11.44
C TYR A 67 -11.36 5.38 -11.82
N ALA A 68 -12.67 5.41 -11.62
CA ALA A 68 -13.46 6.63 -11.82
C ALA A 68 -13.33 7.64 -10.69
N ASN A 69 -13.07 7.16 -9.45
CA ASN A 69 -13.02 7.97 -8.24
C ASN A 69 -11.68 7.86 -7.49
N GLU A 70 -10.58 7.69 -8.22
CA GLU A 70 -9.25 7.40 -7.69
C GLU A 70 -8.79 8.39 -6.59
N PRO A 71 -8.91 9.72 -6.75
CA PRO A 71 -8.50 10.67 -5.71
C PRO A 71 -9.27 10.49 -4.41
N ALA A 72 -10.60 10.34 -4.48
CA ALA A 72 -11.46 10.18 -3.31
C ALA A 72 -11.20 8.85 -2.57
N CYS A 73 -10.99 7.77 -3.32
CA CYS A 73 -10.62 6.47 -2.74
C CYS A 73 -9.24 6.52 -2.10
N LYS A 74 -8.26 7.16 -2.73
CA LYS A 74 -6.89 7.28 -2.20
C LYS A 74 -6.81 8.08 -0.92
N GLN A 75 -7.72 9.00 -0.65
CA GLN A 75 -7.83 9.71 0.63
C GLN A 75 -8.15 8.77 1.82
N GLN A 76 -8.73 7.63 1.55
CA GLN A 76 -9.14 6.64 2.56
C GLN A 76 -8.18 5.44 2.63
N LEU A 77 -7.14 5.42 1.78
CA LEU A 77 -6.19 4.32 1.69
C LEU A 77 -4.85 4.65 2.35
N GLY A 78 -4.31 3.70 3.11
CA GLY A 78 -2.91 3.68 3.48
C GLY A 78 -2.18 2.57 2.72
N VAL A 79 -1.10 2.90 2.02
CA VAL A 79 -0.33 1.93 1.23
C VAL A 79 1.12 1.89 1.69
N VAL A 80 1.61 0.69 2.01
CA VAL A 80 3.03 0.45 2.30
C VAL A 80 3.57 -0.53 1.26
N LEU A 81 4.40 -0.03 0.38
CA LEU A 81 5.09 -0.85 -0.63
C LEU A 81 6.45 -1.29 -0.10
N GLY A 82 6.70 -2.61 -0.10
CA GLY A 82 8.00 -3.15 0.27
C GLY A 82 9.10 -2.78 -0.73
N GLY A 83 10.35 -2.71 -0.24
CA GLY A 83 11.52 -2.47 -1.09
C GLY A 83 11.70 -1.02 -1.56
N VAL A 84 10.97 -0.08 -0.99
CA VAL A 84 11.14 1.34 -1.27
C VAL A 84 11.81 2.01 -0.08
N ASP A 85 13.04 2.47 -0.26
CA ASP A 85 13.76 3.27 0.73
C ASP A 85 13.25 4.71 0.67
N PHE A 86 12.16 4.97 1.40
CA PHE A 86 11.64 6.33 1.54
C PHE A 86 12.57 7.18 2.40
N TYR A 87 13.31 8.07 1.75
CA TYR A 87 14.11 9.10 2.44
C TYR A 87 14.98 8.59 3.60
N PRO A 88 15.97 7.70 3.36
CA PRO A 88 16.73 7.04 4.43
C PRO A 88 17.49 8.01 5.35
N ASN A 89 17.72 9.25 4.89
CA ASN A 89 18.45 10.27 5.63
C ASN A 89 17.54 11.38 6.20
N LYS A 90 16.22 11.29 6.05
CA LYS A 90 15.29 12.31 6.56
C LYS A 90 14.76 11.94 7.94
N LYS A 91 14.47 12.95 8.75
CA LYS A 91 13.79 12.76 10.03
C LYS A 91 12.34 12.32 9.79
N LEU A 92 11.82 11.41 10.60
CA LEU A 92 10.43 10.97 10.51
C LEU A 92 9.43 12.14 10.48
N ARG A 93 9.66 13.17 11.29
CA ARG A 93 8.83 14.39 11.31
C ARG A 93 8.75 15.06 9.93
N SER A 94 9.86 15.11 9.19
CA SER A 94 9.86 15.71 7.84
C SER A 94 9.05 14.88 6.86
N ILE A 95 9.16 13.55 6.93
CA ILE A 95 8.37 12.62 6.12
C ILE A 95 6.89 12.80 6.45
N THR A 96 6.53 12.79 7.73
CA THR A 96 5.15 13.00 8.20
C THR A 96 4.57 14.33 7.73
N ASN A 97 5.34 15.42 7.81
CA ASN A 97 4.88 16.73 7.36
C ASN A 97 4.55 16.76 5.86
N VAL A 98 5.34 16.08 5.05
CA VAL A 98 5.05 15.94 3.61
C VAL A 98 3.85 15.03 3.40
N THR A 99 3.79 13.87 4.08
CA THR A 99 2.68 12.93 3.91
C THR A 99 1.33 13.55 4.25
N ARG A 100 1.25 14.34 5.33
CA ARG A 100 -0.01 14.97 5.76
C ARG A 100 -0.60 15.92 4.72
N THR A 101 0.21 16.49 3.82
CA THR A 101 -0.30 17.39 2.77
C THR A 101 -1.13 16.68 1.71
N PHE A 102 -1.07 15.35 1.66
CA PHE A 102 -1.84 14.52 0.72
C PHE A 102 -3.17 14.01 1.30
N TYR A 103 -3.43 14.25 2.61
CA TYR A 103 -4.63 13.75 3.27
C TYR A 103 -5.41 14.90 3.91
N ASP A 104 -6.63 15.14 3.46
CA ASP A 104 -7.51 16.21 3.95
C ASP A 104 -7.93 15.99 5.41
N ARG A 105 -8.07 14.71 5.82
CA ARG A 105 -8.53 14.29 7.15
C ARG A 105 -7.38 13.71 7.98
N TRP A 106 -6.27 14.45 8.08
CA TRP A 106 -5.11 14.02 8.87
C TRP A 106 -5.37 14.19 10.39
N ASP A 107 -5.20 13.10 11.15
CA ASP A 107 -5.29 13.13 12.62
C ASP A 107 -3.90 13.10 13.26
N GLU A 108 -3.48 14.24 13.78
CA GLU A 108 -2.19 14.40 14.47
C GLU A 108 -2.16 13.66 15.82
N LYS A 109 -3.30 13.52 16.52
CA LYS A 109 -3.38 12.83 17.82
C LYS A 109 -3.16 11.33 17.65
N THR A 110 -3.81 10.71 16.67
CA THR A 110 -3.65 9.29 16.36
C THR A 110 -2.21 8.99 15.96
N ARG A 111 -1.59 9.84 15.14
CA ARG A 111 -0.17 9.71 14.78
C ARG A 111 0.75 9.70 16.01
N THR A 112 0.52 10.58 16.96
CA THR A 112 1.34 10.69 18.18
C THR A 112 1.15 9.47 19.07
N ASN A 113 -0.07 9.00 19.23
CA ASN A 113 -0.41 7.83 20.03
C ASN A 113 0.15 6.53 19.42
N THR A 114 0.03 6.34 18.11
CA THR A 114 0.59 5.16 17.42
C THR A 114 2.12 5.10 17.53
N GLY A 115 2.80 6.24 17.47
CA GLY A 115 4.24 6.33 17.71
C GLY A 115 4.65 5.98 19.15
N THR A 116 3.73 6.12 20.10
CA THR A 116 3.97 5.75 21.53
C THR A 116 3.65 4.28 21.78
N THR A 117 2.66 3.72 21.09
CA THR A 117 2.22 2.31 21.24
C THR A 117 3.14 1.35 20.48
N CYS A 118 3.73 1.77 19.36
CA CYS A 118 4.84 1.05 18.77
C CYS A 118 6.01 1.16 19.73
N SER A 119 6.24 0.13 20.54
CA SER A 119 7.31 0.04 21.56
C SER A 119 8.71 -0.08 20.91
N CYS A 120 8.92 0.60 19.84
CA CYS A 120 10.23 0.98 19.36
C CYS A 120 10.78 1.93 20.44
N SER A 121 11.48 1.32 21.40
CA SER A 121 12.06 1.90 22.59
C SER A 121 12.48 3.37 22.40
N ARG A 122 12.37 4.16 23.46
CA ARG A 122 12.78 5.58 23.57
C ARG A 122 14.19 5.91 23.02
N SER A 123 14.96 4.91 22.60
CA SER A 123 16.29 5.08 21.99
C SER A 123 16.22 5.57 20.52
N THR A 124 15.06 5.56 19.88
CA THR A 124 14.92 5.84 18.44
C THR A 124 14.72 7.31 18.08
N ARG A 125 14.84 8.26 19.05
CA ARG A 125 14.85 9.70 18.68
C ARG A 125 16.03 10.10 17.77
N ARG A 126 17.00 9.21 17.51
CA ARG A 126 18.19 9.48 16.68
C ARG A 126 18.55 8.39 15.69
N ARG A 127 17.75 7.36 15.47
CA ARG A 127 18.09 6.37 14.46
C ARG A 127 17.78 6.91 13.07
N ARG A 128 18.83 7.25 12.34
CA ARG A 128 18.83 7.27 10.88
C ARG A 128 18.44 5.86 10.42
N PHE A 129 17.47 5.76 9.57
CA PHE A 129 17.11 4.49 8.94
C PHE A 129 18.30 4.05 8.08
N ARG A 130 19.13 3.19 8.61
CA ARG A 130 20.27 2.63 7.90
C ARG A 130 19.82 1.31 7.31
N SER A 131 19.69 1.24 6.00
CA SER A 131 19.40 0.00 5.31
C SER A 131 20.52 -1.00 5.60
N SER A 132 20.24 -2.05 6.32
CA SER A 132 21.10 -3.22 6.41
C SER A 132 20.90 -4.02 5.10
N ARG A 133 21.80 -3.86 4.14
CA ARG A 133 21.92 -4.83 3.07
C ARG A 133 22.42 -6.13 3.69
N PRO A 134 21.79 -7.29 3.51
CA PRO A 134 22.44 -8.54 3.82
C PRO A 134 23.60 -8.70 2.84
N ALA A 135 24.81 -8.87 3.38
CA ALA A 135 25.93 -9.34 2.60
C ALA A 135 25.61 -10.77 2.14
N CYS A 136 25.44 -10.97 0.85
CA CYS A 136 25.52 -12.30 0.26
C CYS A 136 26.99 -12.70 0.23
N ALA A 137 27.35 -13.73 0.99
CA ALA A 137 28.54 -14.54 0.78
C ALA A 137 28.22 -15.60 -0.27
#